data_6fe7664c17314e027c7c5522915a5f42
#
_entry.id   6fe7664c17314e027c7c5522915a5f42
#
_cell.length_a   1.000
_cell.length_b   1.000
_cell.length_c   1.000
_cell.angle_alpha   90.00
_cell.angle_beta   90.00
_cell.angle_gamma   90.00
#
_symmetry.space_group_name_H-M   'P 1'
#
loop_
_entity.id
_entity.type
_entity.pdbx_description
1 polymer ?
#
loop_
_entity_poly.entity_id
_entity_poly.type
_entity_poly.pdbx_seq_one_letter_code
_entity_poly.pdbx_strand_id
1 'polypeptide(L)'
;MKKNLFIAFEGVDGSGKSTQVKLLTDSLKKSGHKVYSTCEPTDSPIGSVIRNIFKHRIEADHRVIAGLFVADRLDHLLNKTNGILKKLEEGYTVITDR
;
A
#
# COMPACT_ATOMS: atom_id res chain seq x y z
N MET A 1 11.33 13.50 -20.01
CA MET A 1 11.05 13.31 -18.57
C MET A 1 10.08 12.14 -18.38
N LYS A 2 10.49 11.16 -17.60
CA LYS A 2 9.60 10.01 -17.32
C LYS A 2 8.49 10.43 -16.38
N LYS A 3 7.26 10.11 -16.74
CA LYS A 3 6.11 10.36 -15.91
C LYS A 3 5.95 9.22 -14.92
N ASN A 4 5.89 9.54 -13.62
CA ASN A 4 5.66 8.53 -12.61
C ASN A 4 4.16 8.30 -12.39
N LEU A 5 3.82 7.09 -11.96
CA LEU A 5 2.44 6.62 -11.86
C LEU A 5 2.15 6.13 -10.45
N PHE A 6 0.88 6.13 -10.10
CA PHE A 6 0.38 5.44 -8.92
C PHE A 6 -0.54 4.31 -9.40
N ILE A 7 -0.16 3.07 -9.08
CA ILE A 7 -0.87 1.88 -9.54
C ILE A 7 -1.33 1.08 -8.32
N ALA A 8 -2.62 0.78 -8.26
CA ALA A 8 -3.19 -0.03 -7.19
C ALA A 8 -3.67 -1.35 -7.75
N PHE A 9 -3.24 -2.45 -7.12
CA PHE A 9 -3.74 -3.78 -7.42
C PHE A 9 -4.76 -4.17 -6.36
N GLU A 10 -5.95 -4.55 -6.79
CA GLU A 10 -7.01 -5.00 -5.91
C GLU A 10 -7.45 -6.41 -6.29
N GLY A 11 -7.86 -7.18 -5.31
CA GLY A 11 -8.30 -8.54 -5.51
C GLY A 11 -8.17 -9.36 -4.25
N VAL A 12 -8.75 -10.55 -4.27
CA VAL A 12 -8.67 -11.47 -3.15
C VAL A 12 -7.35 -12.23 -3.17
N ASP A 13 -6.93 -12.70 -2.00
CA ASP A 13 -5.75 -13.54 -1.87
C ASP A 13 -5.91 -14.80 -2.73
N GLY A 14 -4.81 -15.23 -3.34
CA GLY A 14 -4.82 -16.40 -4.21
C GLY A 14 -5.27 -16.14 -5.63
N SER A 15 -5.56 -14.90 -6.02
CA SER A 15 -5.97 -14.53 -7.38
C SER A 15 -4.81 -14.32 -8.35
N GLY A 16 -3.57 -14.54 -7.92
CA GLY A 16 -2.38 -14.25 -8.72
C GLY A 16 -1.92 -12.80 -8.61
N LYS A 17 -2.52 -12.03 -7.74
CA LYS A 17 -2.22 -10.60 -7.56
C LYS A 17 -0.75 -10.35 -7.22
N SER A 18 -0.19 -11.10 -6.27
CA SER A 18 1.21 -10.94 -5.86
C SER A 18 2.18 -11.18 -7.02
N THR A 19 1.90 -12.18 -7.86
CA THR A 19 2.72 -12.47 -9.03
C THR A 19 2.67 -11.31 -10.02
N GLN A 20 1.49 -10.76 -10.28
CA GLN A 20 1.31 -9.64 -11.19
C GLN A 20 2.03 -8.39 -10.68
N VAL A 21 1.93 -8.10 -9.40
CA VAL A 21 2.62 -6.97 -8.77
C VAL A 21 4.14 -7.10 -8.96
N LYS A 22 4.68 -8.29 -8.70
CA LYS A 22 6.11 -8.55 -8.86
C LYS A 22 6.56 -8.38 -10.30
N LEU A 23 5.83 -8.95 -11.26
CA LEU A 23 6.16 -8.86 -12.67
C LEU A 23 6.17 -7.40 -13.15
N LEU A 24 5.16 -6.62 -12.78
CA LEU A 24 5.08 -5.22 -13.16
C LEU A 24 6.21 -4.41 -12.51
N THR A 25 6.47 -4.65 -11.22
CA THR A 25 7.55 -3.96 -10.50
C THR A 25 8.90 -4.19 -11.18
N ASP A 26 9.21 -5.45 -11.49
CA ASP A 26 10.47 -5.80 -12.15
C ASP A 26 10.57 -5.17 -13.54
N SER A 27 9.49 -5.18 -14.30
CA SER A 27 9.43 -4.59 -15.63
C SER A 27 9.69 -3.08 -15.59
N LEU A 28 9.06 -2.37 -14.65
CA LEU A 28 9.24 -0.93 -14.50
C LEU A 28 10.67 -0.58 -14.08
N LYS A 29 11.24 -1.35 -13.16
CA LYS A 29 12.65 -1.14 -12.75
C LYS A 29 13.60 -1.32 -13.92
N LYS A 30 13.39 -2.35 -14.74
CA LYS A 30 14.21 -2.58 -15.94
C LYS A 30 14.11 -1.43 -16.93
N SER A 31 12.95 -0.76 -16.98
CA SER A 31 12.75 0.39 -17.85
C SER A 31 13.30 1.70 -17.26
N GLY A 32 13.95 1.64 -16.11
CA GLY A 32 14.59 2.79 -15.48
C GLY A 32 13.70 3.61 -14.56
N HIS A 33 12.54 3.09 -14.18
CA HIS A 33 11.67 3.74 -13.18
C HIS A 33 12.16 3.46 -11.76
N LYS A 34 12.05 4.47 -10.89
CA LYS A 34 12.17 4.27 -9.45
C LYS A 34 10.82 3.75 -8.97
N VAL A 35 10.80 2.60 -8.33
CA VAL A 35 9.55 1.97 -7.87
C VAL A 35 9.54 1.87 -6.36
N TYR A 36 8.45 2.31 -5.75
CA TYR A 36 8.16 2.14 -4.33
C TYR A 36 6.96 1.20 -4.20
N SER A 37 7.19 0.03 -3.63
CA SER A 37 6.14 -0.96 -3.40
C SER A 37 5.60 -0.84 -1.99
N THR A 38 4.29 -0.83 -1.86
CA THR A 38 3.62 -0.72 -0.56
C THR A 38 2.34 -1.55 -0.56
N CYS A 39 1.66 -1.60 0.55
CA CYS A 39 0.43 -2.39 0.71
C CYS A 39 -0.50 -1.78 1.74
N GLU A 40 -1.73 -2.26 1.77
CA GLU A 40 -2.71 -1.93 2.81
C GLU A 40 -3.34 -3.22 3.34
N PRO A 41 -3.45 -3.43 4.65
CA PRO A 41 -3.01 -2.51 5.72
C PRO A 41 -1.50 -2.27 5.66
N THR A 42 -1.07 -1.04 5.99
CA THR A 42 0.34 -0.66 5.91
C THR A 42 1.16 -1.27 7.05
N ASP A 43 2.49 -1.09 6.97
CA ASP A 43 3.40 -1.45 8.06
C ASP A 43 3.47 -0.37 9.15
N SER A 44 2.69 0.69 9.03
CA SER A 44 2.59 1.76 10.03
C SER A 44 1.93 1.26 11.32
N PRO A 45 2.00 2.02 12.42
CA PRO A 45 1.29 1.66 13.65
C PRO A 45 -0.21 1.43 13.45
N ILE A 46 -0.86 2.21 12.58
CA ILE A 46 -2.30 2.04 12.31
C ILE A 46 -2.55 0.71 11.60
N GLY A 47 -1.77 0.39 10.58
CA GLY A 47 -1.87 -0.89 9.89
C GLY A 47 -1.59 -2.07 10.81
N SER A 48 -0.66 -1.90 11.75
CA SER A 48 -0.35 -2.94 12.76
C SER A 48 -1.54 -3.24 13.66
N VAL A 49 -2.31 -2.23 14.05
CA VAL A 49 -3.53 -2.45 14.85
C VAL A 49 -4.52 -3.30 14.06
N ILE A 50 -4.73 -2.99 12.79
CA ILE A 50 -5.62 -3.77 11.91
C ILE A 50 -5.18 -5.23 11.84
N ARG A 51 -3.89 -5.49 11.62
CA ARG A 51 -3.37 -6.86 11.57
C ARG A 51 -3.57 -7.61 12.87
N ASN A 52 -3.39 -6.94 14.01
CA ASN A 52 -3.61 -7.55 15.32
C ASN A 52 -5.06 -7.92 15.55
N ILE A 53 -6.01 -7.13 15.03
CA ILE A 53 -7.44 -7.47 15.08
C ILE A 53 -7.69 -8.75 14.27
N PHE A 54 -7.18 -8.83 13.06
CA PHE A 54 -7.36 -10.02 12.22
C PHE A 54 -6.67 -11.27 12.77
N LYS A 55 -5.63 -11.10 13.58
CA LYS A 55 -4.98 -12.21 14.27
C LYS A 55 -5.68 -12.56 15.60
N HIS A 56 -6.82 -11.97 15.87
CA HIS A 56 -7.59 -12.17 17.09
C HIS A 56 -6.85 -11.81 18.37
N ARG A 57 -5.90 -10.90 18.29
CA ARG A 57 -5.15 -10.40 19.45
C ARG A 57 -5.81 -9.19 20.08
N ILE A 58 -6.66 -8.50 19.32
CA ILE A 58 -7.41 -7.33 19.74
C ILE A 58 -8.84 -7.51 19.24
N GLU A 59 -9.83 -7.32 20.10
CA GLU A 59 -11.23 -7.32 19.68
C GLU A 59 -11.65 -5.90 19.33
N ALA A 60 -12.47 -5.76 18.29
CA ALA A 60 -13.00 -4.47 17.88
C ALA A 60 -14.35 -4.61 17.20
N ASP A 61 -15.20 -3.61 17.38
CA ASP A 61 -16.46 -3.48 16.67
C ASP A 61 -16.19 -3.26 15.17
N HIS A 62 -17.09 -3.74 14.30
CA HIS A 62 -16.93 -3.57 12.84
C HIS A 62 -16.77 -2.11 12.41
N ARG A 63 -17.41 -1.19 13.12
CA ARG A 63 -17.30 0.25 12.82
C ARG A 63 -15.92 0.79 13.16
N VAL A 64 -15.30 0.26 14.21
CA VAL A 64 -13.92 0.61 14.57
C VAL A 64 -12.97 0.10 13.50
N ILE A 65 -13.16 -1.13 13.04
CA ILE A 65 -12.34 -1.71 11.98
C ILE A 65 -12.44 -0.86 10.70
N ALA A 66 -13.66 -0.48 10.30
CA ALA A 66 -13.86 0.38 9.13
C ALA A 66 -13.14 1.73 9.30
N GLY A 67 -13.24 2.34 10.47
CA GLY A 67 -12.54 3.59 10.76
C GLY A 67 -11.03 3.45 10.72
N LEU A 68 -10.51 2.33 11.20
CA LEU A 68 -9.06 2.06 11.14
C LEU A 68 -8.58 1.92 9.70
N PHE A 69 -9.34 1.27 8.82
CA PHE A 69 -8.96 1.18 7.40
C PHE A 69 -8.94 2.56 6.75
N VAL A 70 -9.90 3.43 7.06
CA VAL A 70 -9.90 4.80 6.55
C VAL A 70 -8.68 5.56 7.07
N ALA A 71 -8.39 5.46 8.37
CA ALA A 71 -7.25 6.12 8.99
C ALA A 71 -5.93 5.64 8.38
N ASP A 72 -5.79 4.33 8.19
CA ASP A 72 -4.58 3.75 7.60
C ASP A 72 -4.38 4.24 6.16
N ARG A 73 -5.45 4.31 5.36
CA ARG A 73 -5.38 4.83 3.99
C ARG A 73 -4.99 6.30 3.96
N LEU A 74 -5.56 7.11 4.84
CA LEU A 74 -5.21 8.54 4.91
C LEU A 74 -3.74 8.71 5.30
N ASP A 75 -3.27 7.99 6.30
CA ASP A 75 -1.86 8.03 6.69
C ASP A 75 -0.97 7.55 5.55
N HIS A 76 -1.36 6.47 4.88
CA HIS A 76 -0.62 5.92 3.74
C HIS A 76 -0.49 6.93 2.60
N LEU A 77 -1.53 7.70 2.34
CA LEU A 77 -1.50 8.74 1.31
C LEU A 77 -0.70 9.97 1.73
N LEU A 78 -0.90 10.43 2.96
CA LEU A 78 -0.53 11.80 3.37
C LEU A 78 0.68 11.88 4.29
N ASN A 79 1.23 10.75 4.74
CA ASN A 79 2.38 10.77 5.65
C ASN A 79 3.53 11.57 5.04
N LYS A 80 4.08 12.50 5.81
CA LYS A 80 5.11 13.43 5.31
C LYS A 80 6.46 12.77 5.07
N THR A 81 6.70 11.60 5.66
CA THR A 81 7.97 10.88 5.53
C THR A 81 7.93 9.85 4.40
N ASN A 82 6.90 9.00 4.39
CA ASN A 82 6.84 7.87 3.48
C ASN A 82 5.47 7.67 2.83
N GLY A 83 4.63 8.69 2.86
CA GLY A 83 3.32 8.60 2.22
C GLY A 83 3.40 8.50 0.71
N ILE A 84 2.34 8.01 0.09
CA ILE A 84 2.27 7.82 -1.36
C ILE A 84 2.51 9.13 -2.10
N LEU A 85 1.86 10.23 -1.67
CA LEU A 85 2.05 11.54 -2.32
C LEU A 85 3.49 12.01 -2.20
N LYS A 86 4.12 11.78 -1.05
CA LYS A 86 5.53 12.14 -0.85
C LYS A 86 6.43 11.35 -1.80
N LYS A 87 6.19 10.06 -1.94
CA LYS A 87 6.97 9.22 -2.85
C LYS A 87 6.78 9.63 -4.31
N LEU A 88 5.57 10.00 -4.69
CA LEU A 88 5.33 10.51 -6.04
C LEU A 88 6.08 11.82 -6.30
N GLU A 89 6.11 12.73 -5.32
CA GLU A 89 6.90 13.97 -5.42
C GLU A 89 8.39 13.69 -5.59
N GLU A 90 8.89 12.64 -4.95
CA GLU A 90 10.30 12.23 -5.03
C GLU A 90 10.64 11.51 -6.33
N GLY A 91 9.67 11.34 -7.23
CA GLY A 91 9.88 10.73 -8.53
C GLY A 91 9.65 9.22 -8.60
N TYR A 92 9.13 8.62 -7.52
CA TYR A 92 8.80 7.19 -7.54
C TYR A 92 7.50 6.93 -8.29
N THR A 93 7.47 5.82 -9.03
CA THR A 93 6.22 5.16 -9.38
C THR A 93 5.83 4.31 -8.19
N VAL A 94 4.62 4.48 -7.68
CA VAL A 94 4.16 3.76 -6.49
C VAL A 94 3.23 2.64 -6.92
N ILE A 95 3.50 1.43 -6.43
CA ILE A 95 2.63 0.27 -6.64
C ILE A 95 2.14 -0.17 -5.27
N THR A 96 0.85 -0.20 -5.08
CA THR A 96 0.25 -0.68 -3.84
C THR A 96 -0.58 -1.93 -4.08
N ASP A 97 -0.49 -2.86 -3.15
CA ASP A 97 -1.27 -4.08 -3.09
C ASP A 97 -2.32 -3.90 -2.00
N ARG A 98 -3.59 -4.01 -2.35
CA ARG A 98 -4.72 -3.84 -1.43
C ARG A 98 -5.47 -5.11 -1.14
#